data_a4d780db8caae614953e1e73db3d275f
#
_entry.id   a4d780db8caae614953e1e73db3d275f
#
_cell.length_a   1.000
_cell.length_b   1.000
_cell.length_c   1.000
_cell.angle_alpha   90.00
_cell.angle_beta   90.00
_cell.angle_gamma   90.00
#
_symmetry.space_group_name_H-M   'P 1'
#
loop_
_entity.id
_entity.type
_entity.pdbx_description
1 polymer ?
#
loop_
_entity_poly.entity_id
_entity_poly.type
_entity_poly.pdbx_seq_one_letter_code
_entity_poly.pdbx_strand_id
1 'polypeptide(L)'
;LGDEGAKVLADYLKTDEKITTINLNACSIGDEGARAIAEALKTNTTITSLEMNNNMVDYEGSGALAQAFAQNSTVELLALSGNYVGALGAAALGAALKENTGLRSLQLNGNDIGNEGCIKLCEGLAARKDKINNLDLGNNSIGPEAGPALRDYLKNDDALTHLNLYMNELANDGCAAVAESLKDNKKIELLDIGGNNIGAFGAEKLAEALRDNDSLVTLELGYNPIGVPGGKALAETVKFHGKLNTMRMGWCKIGKEGGFAFADAIKYSSSLAVLDLRGNDLGDDGVALLEKPKKKKKKEK
;
A
#
# COMPACT_ATOMS: atom_id res chain seq x y z
N LEU A 1 23.64 8.97 14.10
CA LEU A 1 24.54 9.53 13.08
C LEU A 1 24.37 11.05 13.00
N GLY A 2 23.10 11.52 12.98
CA GLY A 2 22.74 12.92 12.85
C GLY A 2 23.13 13.53 11.50
N ASP A 3 22.83 14.83 11.35
CA ASP A 3 23.13 15.55 10.10
C ASP A 3 24.61 15.64 9.79
N GLU A 4 25.45 15.86 10.82
CA GLU A 4 26.90 15.94 10.62
C GLU A 4 27.50 14.63 10.14
N GLY A 5 27.05 13.51 10.68
CA GLY A 5 27.47 12.19 10.18
C GLY A 5 26.96 11.91 8.78
N ALA A 6 25.75 12.34 8.46
CA ALA A 6 25.18 12.23 7.11
C ALA A 6 25.95 13.06 6.09
N LYS A 7 26.42 14.27 6.44
CA LYS A 7 27.28 15.11 5.58
C LYS A 7 28.61 14.43 5.27
N VAL A 8 29.28 13.86 6.29
CA VAL A 8 30.55 13.13 6.10
C VAL A 8 30.33 11.91 5.18
N LEU A 9 29.26 11.15 5.42
CA LEU A 9 28.91 10.01 4.57
C LEU A 9 28.63 10.47 3.13
N ALA A 10 27.85 11.53 2.96
CA ALA A 10 27.51 12.08 1.63
C ALA A 10 28.78 12.47 0.83
N ASP A 11 29.74 13.09 1.47
CA ASP A 11 31.01 13.43 0.80
C ASP A 11 31.76 12.20 0.31
N TYR A 12 31.77 11.12 1.08
CA TYR A 12 32.33 9.84 0.66
C TYR A 12 31.57 9.25 -0.53
N LEU A 13 30.23 9.26 -0.48
CA LEU A 13 29.37 8.65 -1.51
C LEU A 13 29.46 9.31 -2.88
N LYS A 14 29.88 10.58 -2.96
CA LYS A 14 30.04 11.28 -4.26
C LYS A 14 31.04 10.59 -5.18
N THR A 15 32.01 9.88 -4.64
CA THR A 15 33.09 9.21 -5.38
C THR A 15 33.13 7.70 -5.16
N ASP A 16 32.25 7.16 -4.32
CA ASP A 16 32.19 5.72 -4.09
C ASP A 16 31.51 5.01 -5.27
N GLU A 17 32.13 3.93 -5.73
CA GLU A 17 31.66 3.11 -6.84
C GLU A 17 31.32 1.67 -6.42
N LYS A 18 31.17 1.40 -5.13
CA LYS A 18 30.98 0.04 -4.58
C LYS A 18 29.70 -0.12 -3.80
N ILE A 19 29.32 0.89 -3.01
CA ILE A 19 28.15 0.81 -2.16
C ILE A 19 26.89 0.88 -3.01
N THR A 20 26.04 -0.13 -2.88
CA THR A 20 24.76 -0.23 -3.59
C THR A 20 23.55 -0.04 -2.69
N THR A 21 23.71 -0.28 -1.38
CA THR A 21 22.63 -0.17 -0.40
C THR A 21 23.10 0.67 0.78
N ILE A 22 22.30 1.66 1.14
CA ILE A 22 22.52 2.51 2.32
C ILE A 22 21.31 2.37 3.23
N ASN A 23 21.58 1.95 4.46
CA ASN A 23 20.59 1.92 5.53
C ASN A 23 20.96 2.94 6.61
N LEU A 24 20.14 3.99 6.68
CA LEU A 24 20.23 5.10 7.64
C LEU A 24 18.98 5.16 8.53
N ASN A 25 18.30 4.04 8.73
CA ASN A 25 17.11 3.98 9.56
C ASN A 25 17.44 4.38 11.01
N ALA A 26 16.57 5.18 11.63
CA ALA A 26 16.70 5.62 13.03
C ALA A 26 18.06 6.29 13.37
N CYS A 27 18.57 7.10 12.45
CA CYS A 27 19.87 7.76 12.58
C CYS A 27 19.80 9.23 13.02
N SER A 28 18.63 9.74 13.42
CA SER A 28 18.39 11.15 13.81
C SER A 28 18.84 12.14 12.72
N ILE A 29 18.57 11.81 11.47
CA ILE A 29 18.89 12.67 10.31
C ILE A 29 17.71 13.60 10.07
N GLY A 30 18.00 14.89 9.99
CA GLY A 30 17.04 15.93 9.60
C GLY A 30 17.23 16.38 8.16
N ASP A 31 16.75 17.59 7.87
CA ASP A 31 16.76 18.12 6.49
C ASP A 31 18.14 18.43 5.97
N GLU A 32 19.05 18.88 6.83
CA GLU A 32 20.42 19.18 6.41
C GLU A 32 21.16 17.90 5.99
N GLY A 33 21.02 16.81 6.76
CA GLY A 33 21.59 15.52 6.42
C GLY A 33 20.95 14.91 5.17
N ALA A 34 19.62 15.01 5.05
CA ALA A 34 18.90 14.56 3.85
C ALA A 34 19.31 15.34 2.61
N ARG A 35 19.52 16.65 2.72
CA ARG A 35 20.04 17.50 1.64
C ARG A 35 21.44 17.10 1.22
N ALA A 36 22.33 16.79 2.18
CA ALA A 36 23.68 16.31 1.87
C ALA A 36 23.66 14.98 1.12
N ILE A 37 22.84 14.01 1.57
CA ILE A 37 22.64 12.72 0.88
C ILE A 37 22.09 12.98 -0.55
N ALA A 38 21.09 13.86 -0.69
CA ALA A 38 20.52 14.22 -1.98
C ALA A 38 21.58 14.74 -2.95
N GLU A 39 22.47 15.64 -2.50
CA GLU A 39 23.57 16.15 -3.34
C GLU A 39 24.53 15.03 -3.78
N ALA A 40 24.82 14.07 -2.91
CA ALA A 40 25.64 12.91 -3.29
C ALA A 40 24.97 12.05 -4.36
N LEU A 41 23.64 11.85 -4.25
CA LEU A 41 22.88 11.07 -5.23
C LEU A 41 22.82 11.69 -6.63
N LYS A 42 23.01 12.99 -6.77
CA LYS A 42 23.06 13.63 -8.11
C LYS A 42 24.22 13.11 -8.97
N THR A 43 25.29 12.64 -8.36
CA THR A 43 26.49 12.15 -9.06
C THR A 43 26.74 10.66 -8.84
N ASN A 44 26.26 10.08 -7.76
CA ASN A 44 26.41 8.64 -7.49
C ASN A 44 25.53 7.81 -8.41
N THR A 45 26.11 6.79 -9.04
CA THR A 45 25.46 5.90 -9.99
C THR A 45 25.52 4.43 -9.57
N THR A 46 25.79 4.15 -8.31
CA THR A 46 25.91 2.77 -7.78
C THR A 46 24.86 2.45 -6.74
N ILE A 47 24.33 3.45 -6.02
CA ILE A 47 23.32 3.26 -4.98
C ILE A 47 21.98 2.91 -5.62
N THR A 48 21.48 1.71 -5.33
CA THR A 48 20.17 1.21 -5.80
C THR A 48 19.12 1.23 -4.68
N SER A 49 19.53 1.24 -3.41
CA SER A 49 18.63 1.25 -2.26
C SER A 49 19.05 2.31 -1.24
N LEU A 50 18.10 3.21 -0.92
CA LEU A 50 18.25 4.20 0.14
C LEU A 50 17.12 4.04 1.16
N GLU A 51 17.49 3.67 2.38
CA GLU A 51 16.59 3.54 3.52
C GLU A 51 16.90 4.61 4.56
N MET A 52 15.94 5.48 4.83
CA MET A 52 16.04 6.56 5.83
C MET A 52 14.79 6.58 6.74
N ASN A 53 14.22 5.42 7.05
CA ASN A 53 13.04 5.32 7.90
C ASN A 53 13.34 5.81 9.33
N ASN A 54 12.30 6.34 10.00
CA ASN A 54 12.35 6.78 11.39
C ASN A 54 13.45 7.83 11.63
N ASN A 55 13.47 8.86 10.81
CA ASN A 55 14.33 10.02 10.94
C ASN A 55 13.48 11.31 11.15
N MET A 56 14.08 12.47 10.94
CA MET A 56 13.43 13.77 11.14
C MET A 56 13.39 14.58 9.83
N VAL A 57 13.26 13.89 8.69
CA VAL A 57 13.21 14.51 7.37
C VAL A 57 11.81 15.08 7.14
N ASP A 58 11.73 16.39 6.94
CA ASP A 58 10.46 17.08 6.63
C ASP A 58 10.35 17.43 5.13
N TYR A 59 9.48 18.40 4.80
CA TYR A 59 9.25 18.78 3.39
C TYR A 59 10.48 19.41 2.73
N GLU A 60 11.40 20.04 3.49
CA GLU A 60 12.63 20.62 2.92
C GLU A 60 13.63 19.51 2.53
N GLY A 61 13.87 18.57 3.44
CA GLY A 61 14.76 17.44 3.20
C GLY A 61 14.24 16.51 2.13
N SER A 62 12.94 16.16 2.19
CA SER A 62 12.31 15.32 1.18
C SER A 62 12.21 16.03 -0.18
N GLY A 63 12.05 17.35 -0.21
CA GLY A 63 12.13 18.16 -1.42
C GLY A 63 13.51 18.14 -2.07
N ALA A 64 14.59 18.19 -1.27
CA ALA A 64 15.96 18.03 -1.77
C ALA A 64 16.19 16.63 -2.35
N LEU A 65 15.72 15.58 -1.67
CA LEU A 65 15.75 14.22 -2.20
C LEU A 65 14.97 14.12 -3.53
N ALA A 66 13.77 14.70 -3.59
CA ALA A 66 12.97 14.73 -4.81
C ALA A 66 13.74 15.34 -6.00
N GLN A 67 14.42 16.47 -5.80
CA GLN A 67 15.25 17.10 -6.83
C GLN A 67 16.39 16.17 -7.30
N ALA A 68 17.02 15.44 -6.39
CA ALA A 68 18.04 14.46 -6.77
C ALA A 68 17.43 13.29 -7.56
N PHE A 69 16.28 12.79 -7.15
CA PHE A 69 15.58 11.70 -7.86
C PHE A 69 15.05 12.08 -9.24
N ALA A 70 14.76 13.35 -9.50
CA ALA A 70 14.43 13.81 -10.85
C ALA A 70 15.56 13.55 -11.85
N GLN A 71 16.80 13.44 -11.40
CA GLN A 71 18.00 13.23 -12.23
C GLN A 71 18.65 11.86 -12.04
N ASN A 72 18.52 11.25 -10.85
CA ASN A 72 19.08 9.94 -10.54
C ASN A 72 18.12 8.84 -10.96
N SER A 73 18.56 7.97 -11.85
CA SER A 73 17.80 6.80 -12.29
C SER A 73 18.37 5.47 -11.77
N THR A 74 19.33 5.51 -10.85
CA THR A 74 19.98 4.31 -10.29
C THR A 74 19.24 3.80 -9.08
N VAL A 75 18.72 4.70 -8.23
CA VAL A 75 17.98 4.28 -7.02
C VAL A 75 16.64 3.66 -7.41
N GLU A 76 16.46 2.41 -7.00
CA GLU A 76 15.26 1.61 -7.23
C GLU A 76 14.33 1.58 -6.00
N LEU A 77 14.89 1.69 -4.79
CA LEU A 77 14.13 1.74 -3.54
C LEU A 77 14.43 3.01 -2.76
N LEU A 78 13.38 3.76 -2.44
CA LEU A 78 13.40 4.87 -1.49
C LEU A 78 12.46 4.57 -0.33
N ALA A 79 13.00 4.48 0.89
CA ALA A 79 12.24 4.29 2.12
C ALA A 79 12.42 5.49 3.06
N LEU A 80 11.32 6.20 3.30
CA LEU A 80 11.21 7.38 4.18
C LEU A 80 10.11 7.20 5.24
N SER A 81 9.69 5.97 5.55
CA SER A 81 8.62 5.73 6.53
C SER A 81 8.97 6.31 7.90
N GLY A 82 7.97 6.87 8.61
CA GLY A 82 8.19 7.44 9.95
C GLY A 82 9.04 8.71 9.94
N ASN A 83 8.83 9.58 8.97
CA ASN A 83 9.41 10.92 8.87
C ASN A 83 8.30 11.99 8.92
N TYR A 84 8.58 13.21 8.48
CA TYR A 84 7.67 14.35 8.47
C TYR A 84 7.51 14.95 7.06
N VAL A 85 7.47 14.09 6.04
CA VAL A 85 7.44 14.50 4.62
C VAL A 85 6.29 15.46 4.32
N GLY A 86 5.10 15.21 4.89
CA GLY A 86 3.93 16.06 4.75
C GLY A 86 3.41 16.18 3.32
N ALA A 87 2.40 17.01 3.13
CA ALA A 87 1.78 17.22 1.82
C ALA A 87 2.76 17.86 0.80
N LEU A 88 3.58 18.81 1.25
CA LEU A 88 4.54 19.51 0.38
C LEU A 88 5.66 18.59 -0.10
N GLY A 89 6.22 17.77 0.79
CA GLY A 89 7.25 16.79 0.43
C GLY A 89 6.71 15.73 -0.52
N ALA A 90 5.50 15.23 -0.27
CA ALA A 90 4.84 14.28 -1.16
C ALA A 90 4.56 14.88 -2.55
N ALA A 91 4.16 16.16 -2.61
CA ALA A 91 3.99 16.88 -3.88
C ALA A 91 5.31 17.04 -4.63
N ALA A 92 6.41 17.35 -3.94
CA ALA A 92 7.74 17.44 -4.54
C ALA A 92 8.20 16.08 -5.09
N LEU A 93 7.99 14.98 -4.33
CA LEU A 93 8.26 13.62 -4.80
C LEU A 93 7.41 13.28 -6.04
N GLY A 94 6.11 13.60 -6.02
CA GLY A 94 5.23 13.40 -7.18
C GLY A 94 5.72 14.14 -8.43
N ALA A 95 6.16 15.39 -8.29
CA ALA A 95 6.72 16.16 -9.39
C ALA A 95 8.02 15.53 -9.96
N ALA A 96 8.91 15.08 -9.07
CA ALA A 96 10.16 14.41 -9.46
C ALA A 96 9.93 13.08 -10.17
N LEU A 97 8.92 12.32 -9.73
CA LEU A 97 8.59 11.00 -10.27
C LEU A 97 8.12 11.04 -11.72
N LYS A 98 7.64 12.18 -12.23
CA LYS A 98 7.32 12.34 -13.66
C LYS A 98 8.52 12.08 -14.56
N GLU A 99 9.70 12.52 -14.12
CA GLU A 99 10.95 12.43 -14.87
C GLU A 99 11.82 11.22 -14.47
N ASN A 100 11.67 10.73 -13.24
CA ASN A 100 12.46 9.62 -12.73
C ASN A 100 12.09 8.29 -13.40
N THR A 101 13.08 7.54 -13.84
CA THR A 101 12.91 6.25 -14.52
C THR A 101 13.40 5.05 -13.69
N GLY A 102 14.18 5.30 -12.63
CA GLY A 102 14.83 4.24 -11.82
C GLY A 102 13.95 3.63 -10.75
N LEU A 103 13.20 4.47 -10.02
CA LEU A 103 12.51 4.04 -8.81
C LEU A 103 11.47 2.94 -9.09
N ARG A 104 11.47 1.89 -8.29
CA ARG A 104 10.54 0.75 -8.34
C ARG A 104 9.72 0.60 -7.06
N SER A 105 10.27 1.01 -5.93
CA SER A 105 9.61 0.94 -4.62
C SER A 105 9.69 2.27 -3.89
N LEU A 106 8.55 2.79 -3.44
CA LEU A 106 8.44 4.02 -2.66
C LEU A 106 7.69 3.71 -1.35
N GLN A 107 8.35 3.93 -0.21
CA GLN A 107 7.80 3.69 1.11
C GLN A 107 7.70 5.01 1.89
N LEU A 108 6.48 5.43 2.16
CA LEU A 108 6.14 6.70 2.81
C LEU A 108 5.19 6.51 4.01
N ASN A 109 5.15 5.32 4.61
CA ASN A 109 4.28 5.04 5.75
C ASN A 109 4.55 6.02 6.92
N GLY A 110 3.48 6.59 7.53
CA GLY A 110 3.63 7.46 8.70
C GLY A 110 4.35 8.77 8.41
N ASN A 111 3.87 9.55 7.46
CA ASN A 111 4.48 10.81 7.03
C ASN A 111 3.52 12.02 6.98
N ASP A 112 2.30 11.87 7.46
CA ASP A 112 1.28 12.93 7.47
C ASP A 112 1.06 13.61 6.10
N ILE A 113 0.99 12.79 5.05
CA ILE A 113 0.88 13.25 3.66
C ILE A 113 -0.48 13.93 3.40
N GLY A 114 -1.55 13.43 4.01
CA GLY A 114 -2.91 13.91 3.83
C GLY A 114 -3.45 13.75 2.40
N ASN A 115 -4.63 14.31 2.18
CA ASN A 115 -5.30 14.23 0.88
C ASN A 115 -4.54 14.96 -0.22
N GLU A 116 -4.09 16.19 0.06
CA GLU A 116 -3.39 17.01 -0.93
C GLU A 116 -2.09 16.36 -1.41
N GLY A 117 -1.28 15.87 -0.48
CA GLY A 117 -0.03 15.17 -0.83
C GLY A 117 -0.28 13.89 -1.61
N CYS A 118 -1.29 13.10 -1.22
CA CYS A 118 -1.68 11.90 -1.94
C CYS A 118 -2.13 12.20 -3.38
N ILE A 119 -2.96 13.24 -3.57
CA ILE A 119 -3.42 13.68 -4.89
C ILE A 119 -2.22 14.04 -5.78
N LYS A 120 -1.29 14.88 -5.28
CA LYS A 120 -0.11 15.31 -6.04
C LYS A 120 0.84 14.16 -6.35
N LEU A 121 1.01 13.23 -5.43
CA LEU A 121 1.80 12.03 -5.65
C LEU A 121 1.17 11.15 -6.74
N CYS A 122 -0.14 10.91 -6.69
CA CYS A 122 -0.87 10.15 -7.72
C CYS A 122 -0.78 10.80 -9.10
N GLU A 123 -0.89 12.13 -9.20
CA GLU A 123 -0.68 12.88 -10.45
C GLU A 123 0.70 12.62 -11.05
N GLY A 124 1.74 12.64 -10.21
CA GLY A 124 3.11 12.36 -10.62
C GLY A 124 3.31 10.92 -11.10
N LEU A 125 2.81 9.96 -10.33
CA LEU A 125 2.88 8.53 -10.64
C LEU A 125 2.10 8.18 -11.92
N ALA A 126 0.93 8.77 -12.13
CA ALA A 126 0.13 8.55 -13.34
C ALA A 126 0.85 9.05 -14.61
N ALA A 127 1.55 10.18 -14.52
CA ALA A 127 2.29 10.79 -15.65
C ALA A 127 3.61 10.06 -15.98
N ARG A 128 4.10 9.22 -15.07
CA ARG A 128 5.37 8.52 -15.18
C ARG A 128 5.35 7.42 -16.24
N LYS A 129 6.44 7.26 -17.01
CA LYS A 129 6.58 6.20 -18.04
C LYS A 129 6.98 4.86 -17.41
N ASP A 130 8.07 4.87 -16.63
CA ASP A 130 8.62 3.67 -15.98
C ASP A 130 7.98 3.48 -14.61
N LYS A 131 6.95 2.66 -14.54
CA LYS A 131 6.07 2.51 -13.37
C LYS A 131 6.77 1.89 -12.16
N ILE A 132 6.27 2.21 -10.96
CA ILE A 132 6.67 1.53 -9.72
C ILE A 132 5.84 0.26 -9.53
N ASN A 133 6.38 -0.68 -8.75
CA ASN A 133 5.70 -1.95 -8.44
C ASN A 133 5.26 -2.05 -6.97
N ASN A 134 5.80 -1.21 -6.09
CA ASN A 134 5.47 -1.18 -4.67
C ASN A 134 5.28 0.25 -4.18
N LEU A 135 4.11 0.54 -3.60
CA LEU A 135 3.75 1.84 -3.01
C LEU A 135 3.19 1.64 -1.61
N ASP A 136 3.88 2.17 -0.62
CA ASP A 136 3.42 2.19 0.76
C ASP A 136 3.06 3.62 1.19
N LEU A 137 1.76 3.84 1.43
CA LEU A 137 1.15 5.08 1.90
C LEU A 137 0.38 4.87 3.22
N GLY A 138 0.67 3.83 3.98
CA GLY A 138 0.02 3.57 5.26
C GLY A 138 0.21 4.71 6.26
N ASN A 139 -0.70 4.88 7.21
CA ASN A 139 -0.62 5.89 8.29
C ASN A 139 -0.35 7.33 7.79
N ASN A 140 -1.15 7.82 6.87
CA ASN A 140 -0.91 9.13 6.25
C ASN A 140 -2.11 10.08 6.27
N SER A 141 -3.14 9.81 7.05
CA SER A 141 -4.36 10.64 7.13
C SER A 141 -5.01 10.89 5.75
N ILE A 142 -4.94 9.90 4.86
CA ILE A 142 -5.52 9.97 3.53
C ILE A 142 -7.01 9.65 3.63
N GLY A 143 -7.84 10.64 3.35
CA GLY A 143 -9.30 10.55 3.41
C GLY A 143 -9.96 10.29 2.05
N PRO A 144 -11.31 10.32 2.02
CA PRO A 144 -12.08 10.03 0.81
C PRO A 144 -11.86 11.05 -0.33
N GLU A 145 -11.42 12.26 -0.01
CA GLU A 145 -11.16 13.31 -1.01
C GLU A 145 -10.02 12.95 -1.96
N ALA A 146 -9.07 12.10 -1.51
CA ALA A 146 -8.02 11.56 -2.38
C ALA A 146 -8.50 10.38 -3.25
N GLY A 147 -9.69 9.83 -2.97
CA GLY A 147 -10.25 8.67 -3.68
C GLY A 147 -10.24 8.80 -5.20
N PRO A 148 -10.74 9.89 -5.80
CA PRO A 148 -10.70 10.08 -7.25
C PRO A 148 -9.30 10.03 -7.85
N ALA A 149 -8.30 10.62 -7.19
CA ALA A 149 -6.92 10.58 -7.67
C ALA A 149 -6.29 9.17 -7.58
N LEU A 150 -6.56 8.47 -6.49
CA LEU A 150 -6.17 7.06 -6.35
C LEU A 150 -6.82 6.20 -7.45
N ARG A 151 -8.13 6.33 -7.67
CA ARG A 151 -8.84 5.62 -8.72
C ARG A 151 -8.22 5.85 -10.09
N ASP A 152 -8.01 7.11 -10.47
CA ASP A 152 -7.53 7.49 -11.79
C ASP A 152 -6.09 7.02 -12.03
N TYR A 153 -5.24 7.07 -10.98
CA TYR A 153 -3.91 6.49 -11.03
C TYR A 153 -3.96 4.97 -11.18
N LEU A 154 -4.65 4.28 -10.30
CA LEU A 154 -4.67 2.81 -10.24
C LEU A 154 -5.33 2.19 -11.48
N LYS A 155 -6.39 2.81 -12.01
CA LYS A 155 -7.11 2.32 -13.19
C LYS A 155 -6.20 2.17 -14.41
N ASN A 156 -5.24 3.08 -14.57
CA ASN A 156 -4.36 3.15 -15.73
C ASN A 156 -2.95 2.60 -15.44
N ASP A 157 -2.68 2.14 -14.22
CA ASP A 157 -1.38 1.60 -13.87
C ASP A 157 -1.29 0.10 -14.24
N ASP A 158 -0.21 -0.26 -14.93
CA ASP A 158 0.03 -1.62 -15.45
C ASP A 158 1.25 -2.32 -14.80
N ALA A 159 1.76 -1.77 -13.70
CA ALA A 159 2.96 -2.29 -13.04
C ALA A 159 2.83 -2.46 -11.52
N LEU A 160 2.01 -1.63 -10.85
CA LEU A 160 1.87 -1.67 -9.40
C LEU A 160 1.27 -3.00 -8.95
N THR A 161 2.05 -3.79 -8.20
CA THR A 161 1.63 -5.08 -7.66
C THR A 161 1.27 -5.02 -6.19
N HIS A 162 1.87 -4.10 -5.42
CA HIS A 162 1.67 -3.97 -3.98
C HIS A 162 1.28 -2.54 -3.63
N LEU A 163 0.09 -2.39 -3.05
CA LEU A 163 -0.42 -1.12 -2.54
C LEU A 163 -0.79 -1.26 -1.06
N ASN A 164 -0.12 -0.48 -0.22
CA ASN A 164 -0.46 -0.34 1.19
C ASN A 164 -1.08 1.03 1.45
N LEU A 165 -2.31 1.03 1.94
CA LEU A 165 -3.09 2.18 2.42
C LEU A 165 -3.57 1.94 3.86
N TYR A 166 -2.94 1.03 4.62
CA TYR A 166 -3.29 0.69 6.00
C TYR A 166 -3.34 1.91 6.90
N MET A 167 -4.30 1.94 7.84
CA MET A 167 -4.44 3.02 8.84
C MET A 167 -4.51 4.42 8.19
N ASN A 168 -5.40 4.60 7.24
CA ASN A 168 -5.81 5.88 6.69
C ASN A 168 -7.28 6.16 7.00
N GLU A 169 -7.89 7.15 6.36
CA GLU A 169 -9.25 7.62 6.62
C GLU A 169 -10.15 7.53 5.38
N LEU A 170 -9.91 6.53 4.51
CA LEU A 170 -10.60 6.39 3.21
C LEU A 170 -12.13 6.34 3.32
N ALA A 171 -12.65 5.82 4.42
CA ALA A 171 -14.07 5.59 4.65
C ALA A 171 -14.74 4.82 3.48
N ASN A 172 -16.04 4.91 3.37
CA ASN A 172 -16.76 4.19 2.31
C ASN A 172 -16.47 4.74 0.91
N ASP A 173 -16.41 6.05 0.76
CA ASP A 173 -16.27 6.70 -0.54
C ASP A 173 -14.86 6.52 -1.12
N GLY A 174 -13.83 6.65 -0.29
CA GLY A 174 -12.46 6.36 -0.71
C GLY A 174 -12.28 4.88 -1.08
N CYS A 175 -12.83 3.96 -0.27
CA CYS A 175 -12.83 2.55 -0.59
C CYS A 175 -13.56 2.25 -1.91
N ALA A 176 -14.73 2.87 -2.15
CA ALA A 176 -15.48 2.70 -3.39
C ALA A 176 -14.70 3.18 -4.62
N ALA A 177 -13.96 4.29 -4.49
CA ALA A 177 -13.10 4.81 -5.56
C ALA A 177 -11.94 3.84 -5.88
N VAL A 178 -11.24 3.33 -4.87
CA VAL A 178 -10.20 2.30 -5.05
C VAL A 178 -10.80 1.03 -5.67
N ALA A 179 -11.95 0.58 -5.18
CA ALA A 179 -12.66 -0.59 -5.71
C ALA A 179 -13.01 -0.44 -7.20
N GLU A 180 -13.49 0.75 -7.61
CA GLU A 180 -13.80 1.01 -9.01
C GLU A 180 -12.58 0.79 -9.92
N SER A 181 -11.39 1.20 -9.49
CA SER A 181 -10.16 0.99 -10.26
C SER A 181 -9.80 -0.49 -10.43
N LEU A 182 -10.11 -1.34 -9.44
CA LEU A 182 -9.80 -2.77 -9.47
C LEU A 182 -10.55 -3.55 -10.56
N LYS A 183 -11.66 -3.03 -11.07
CA LYS A 183 -12.39 -3.65 -12.19
C LYS A 183 -11.52 -3.71 -13.46
N ASP A 184 -10.76 -2.65 -13.69
CA ASP A 184 -9.91 -2.49 -14.88
C ASP A 184 -8.44 -2.85 -14.60
N ASN A 185 -7.95 -2.64 -13.38
CA ASN A 185 -6.58 -2.96 -12.99
C ASN A 185 -6.37 -4.48 -12.90
N LYS A 186 -5.36 -4.98 -13.61
CA LYS A 186 -5.02 -6.41 -13.70
C LYS A 186 -3.62 -6.71 -13.15
N LYS A 187 -3.06 -5.82 -12.32
CA LYS A 187 -1.70 -5.92 -11.80
C LYS A 187 -1.60 -6.01 -10.29
N ILE A 188 -2.50 -5.33 -9.56
CA ILE A 188 -2.46 -5.34 -8.10
C ILE A 188 -2.71 -6.77 -7.60
N GLU A 189 -1.72 -7.30 -6.91
CA GLU A 189 -1.73 -8.62 -6.27
C GLU A 189 -1.94 -8.53 -4.76
N LEU A 190 -1.44 -7.46 -4.11
CA LEU A 190 -1.63 -7.18 -2.70
C LEU A 190 -2.23 -5.80 -2.52
N LEU A 191 -3.36 -5.76 -1.82
CA LEU A 191 -4.02 -4.54 -1.37
C LEU A 191 -4.23 -4.60 0.14
N ASP A 192 -3.65 -3.66 0.86
CA ASP A 192 -3.93 -3.44 2.28
C ASP A 192 -4.68 -2.11 2.46
N ILE A 193 -5.93 -2.21 2.92
CA ILE A 193 -6.81 -1.11 3.29
C ILE A 193 -7.40 -1.34 4.70
N GLY A 194 -6.69 -2.07 5.54
CA GLY A 194 -7.04 -2.25 6.94
C GLY A 194 -7.04 -0.92 7.71
N GLY A 195 -7.90 -0.79 8.73
CA GLY A 195 -7.94 0.40 9.58
C GLY A 195 -8.35 1.69 8.87
N ASN A 196 -9.28 1.63 7.92
CA ASN A 196 -9.70 2.76 7.08
C ASN A 196 -11.14 3.24 7.32
N ASN A 197 -11.77 2.83 8.40
CA ASN A 197 -13.17 3.16 8.69
C ASN A 197 -14.15 2.76 7.57
N ILE A 198 -13.88 1.66 6.89
CA ILE A 198 -14.72 1.12 5.82
C ILE A 198 -15.91 0.38 6.44
N GLY A 199 -17.11 0.83 6.14
CA GLY A 199 -18.36 0.20 6.56
C GLY A 199 -18.93 -0.77 5.50
N ALA A 200 -20.18 -1.17 5.70
CA ALA A 200 -20.86 -2.12 4.82
C ALA A 200 -20.89 -1.66 3.36
N PHE A 201 -21.21 -0.38 3.11
CA PHE A 201 -21.29 0.15 1.74
C PHE A 201 -19.95 0.06 0.99
N GLY A 202 -18.83 0.47 1.61
CA GLY A 202 -17.51 0.35 0.99
C GLY A 202 -17.12 -1.10 0.72
N ALA A 203 -17.41 -2.00 1.66
CA ALA A 203 -17.16 -3.44 1.51
C ALA A 203 -18.01 -4.09 0.40
N GLU A 204 -19.28 -3.68 0.24
CA GLU A 204 -20.13 -4.12 -0.86
C GLU A 204 -19.61 -3.66 -2.22
N LYS A 205 -19.14 -2.40 -2.33
CA LYS A 205 -18.50 -1.88 -3.55
C LYS A 205 -17.21 -2.63 -3.89
N LEU A 206 -16.41 -2.95 -2.88
CA LEU A 206 -15.20 -3.76 -3.06
C LEU A 206 -15.56 -5.19 -3.53
N ALA A 207 -16.54 -5.83 -2.90
CA ALA A 207 -17.01 -7.15 -3.30
C ALA A 207 -17.54 -7.16 -4.75
N GLU A 208 -18.26 -6.11 -5.15
CA GLU A 208 -18.73 -5.93 -6.53
C GLU A 208 -17.57 -5.87 -7.53
N ALA A 209 -16.55 -5.04 -7.23
CA ALA A 209 -15.39 -4.88 -8.10
C ALA A 209 -14.56 -6.17 -8.23
N LEU A 210 -14.43 -6.92 -7.14
CA LEU A 210 -13.65 -8.16 -7.11
C LEU A 210 -14.28 -9.30 -7.92
N ARG A 211 -15.54 -9.22 -8.32
CA ARG A 211 -16.16 -10.20 -9.25
C ARG A 211 -15.48 -10.20 -10.61
N ASP A 212 -15.03 -9.04 -11.06
CA ASP A 212 -14.43 -8.83 -12.38
C ASP A 212 -12.89 -8.74 -12.30
N ASN A 213 -12.33 -8.74 -11.08
CA ASN A 213 -10.89 -8.72 -10.86
C ASN A 213 -10.33 -10.14 -10.81
N ASP A 214 -9.24 -10.38 -11.54
CA ASP A 214 -8.55 -11.66 -11.62
C ASP A 214 -7.05 -11.56 -11.27
N SER A 215 -6.63 -10.45 -10.67
CA SER A 215 -5.23 -10.21 -10.29
C SER A 215 -4.97 -10.31 -8.79
N LEU A 216 -5.93 -9.91 -7.94
CA LEU A 216 -5.72 -9.81 -6.51
C LEU A 216 -5.50 -11.17 -5.85
N VAL A 217 -4.40 -11.31 -5.13
CA VAL A 217 -3.99 -12.52 -4.39
C VAL A 217 -4.18 -12.35 -2.88
N THR A 218 -3.85 -11.16 -2.37
CA THR A 218 -3.93 -10.84 -0.93
C THR A 218 -4.77 -9.59 -0.71
N LEU A 219 -5.76 -9.70 0.17
CA LEU A 219 -6.61 -8.61 0.61
C LEU A 219 -6.58 -8.49 2.14
N GLU A 220 -6.10 -7.36 2.64
CA GLU A 220 -6.06 -7.00 4.05
C GLU A 220 -7.16 -5.96 4.33
N LEU A 221 -8.11 -6.30 5.19
CA LEU A 221 -9.29 -5.49 5.54
C LEU A 221 -9.47 -5.30 7.04
N GLY A 222 -8.59 -5.86 7.85
CA GLY A 222 -8.71 -5.84 9.32
C GLY A 222 -8.99 -4.45 9.89
N TYR A 223 -9.62 -4.38 11.05
CA TYR A 223 -9.92 -3.12 11.76
C TYR A 223 -10.84 -2.14 11.02
N ASN A 224 -11.74 -2.64 10.17
CA ASN A 224 -12.78 -1.85 9.50
C ASN A 224 -14.18 -2.24 10.02
N PRO A 225 -15.10 -1.30 10.29
CA PRO A 225 -16.44 -1.61 10.78
C PRO A 225 -17.37 -2.11 9.66
N ILE A 226 -16.94 -3.15 8.93
CA ILE A 226 -17.61 -3.70 7.74
C ILE A 226 -19.02 -4.20 8.06
N GLY A 227 -19.21 -4.80 9.23
CA GLY A 227 -20.50 -5.32 9.67
C GLY A 227 -20.97 -6.55 8.90
N VAL A 228 -22.16 -7.03 9.28
CA VAL A 228 -22.76 -8.25 8.72
C VAL A 228 -23.01 -8.13 7.20
N PRO A 229 -23.61 -7.05 6.68
CA PRO A 229 -23.89 -6.96 5.24
C PRO A 229 -22.63 -7.00 4.39
N GLY A 230 -21.61 -6.19 4.73
CA GLY A 230 -20.34 -6.19 4.01
C GLY A 230 -19.60 -7.52 4.12
N GLY A 231 -19.62 -8.15 5.30
CA GLY A 231 -19.05 -9.49 5.50
C GLY A 231 -19.70 -10.54 4.60
N LYS A 232 -21.01 -10.53 4.46
CA LYS A 232 -21.73 -11.42 3.53
C LYS A 232 -21.37 -11.16 2.07
N ALA A 233 -21.28 -9.90 1.65
CA ALA A 233 -20.90 -9.54 0.29
C ALA A 233 -19.49 -10.04 -0.06
N LEU A 234 -18.52 -9.85 0.84
CA LEU A 234 -17.15 -10.33 0.68
C LEU A 234 -17.05 -11.87 0.71
N ALA A 235 -17.88 -12.54 1.50
CA ALA A 235 -17.95 -14.00 1.49
C ALA A 235 -18.40 -14.53 0.12
N GLU A 236 -19.38 -13.89 -0.52
CA GLU A 236 -19.79 -14.26 -1.90
C GLU A 236 -18.63 -14.12 -2.89
N THR A 237 -17.80 -13.09 -2.76
CA THR A 237 -16.60 -12.93 -3.59
C THR A 237 -15.67 -14.13 -3.48
N VAL A 238 -15.44 -14.64 -2.28
CA VAL A 238 -14.56 -15.79 -2.00
C VAL A 238 -15.00 -17.05 -2.75
N LYS A 239 -16.29 -17.23 -3.01
CA LYS A 239 -16.79 -18.41 -3.73
C LYS A 239 -16.27 -18.50 -5.17
N PHE A 240 -16.12 -17.36 -5.83
CA PHE A 240 -15.93 -17.30 -7.27
C PHE A 240 -14.59 -16.70 -7.70
N HIS A 241 -13.89 -15.98 -6.83
CA HIS A 241 -12.61 -15.37 -7.17
C HIS A 241 -11.52 -16.43 -7.34
N GLY A 242 -10.97 -16.53 -8.54
CA GLY A 242 -10.06 -17.62 -8.92
C GLY A 242 -8.62 -17.48 -8.42
N LYS A 243 -8.20 -16.30 -7.95
CA LYS A 243 -6.82 -16.03 -7.50
C LYS A 243 -6.68 -15.60 -6.06
N LEU A 244 -7.73 -15.08 -5.42
CA LEU A 244 -7.66 -14.61 -4.05
C LEU A 244 -7.27 -15.75 -3.10
N ASN A 245 -6.05 -15.71 -2.63
CA ASN A 245 -5.44 -16.74 -1.78
C ASN A 245 -5.51 -16.39 -0.29
N THR A 246 -5.35 -15.12 0.03
CA THR A 246 -5.31 -14.62 1.40
C THR A 246 -6.33 -13.50 1.58
N MET A 247 -7.21 -13.65 2.58
CA MET A 247 -8.13 -12.61 3.03
C MET A 247 -8.03 -12.48 4.54
N ARG A 248 -7.67 -11.28 5.03
CA ARG A 248 -7.64 -10.99 6.47
C ARG A 248 -8.64 -9.90 6.81
N MET A 249 -9.57 -10.25 7.69
CA MET A 249 -10.71 -9.44 8.12
C MET A 249 -10.86 -9.48 9.65
N GLY A 250 -9.76 -9.48 10.38
CA GLY A 250 -9.82 -9.40 11.84
C GLY A 250 -10.48 -8.10 12.30
N TRP A 251 -11.31 -8.18 13.36
CA TRP A 251 -11.98 -7.01 13.96
C TRP A 251 -12.83 -6.18 12.98
N CYS A 252 -13.61 -6.86 12.13
CA CYS A 252 -14.49 -6.24 11.12
C CYS A 252 -15.97 -6.22 11.48
N LYS A 253 -16.35 -6.67 12.71
CA LYS A 253 -17.72 -6.68 13.22
C LYS A 253 -18.71 -7.47 12.34
N ILE A 254 -18.25 -8.52 11.65
CA ILE A 254 -19.10 -9.31 10.74
C ILE A 254 -20.10 -10.22 11.44
N GLY A 255 -19.92 -10.47 12.74
CA GLY A 255 -20.85 -11.23 13.56
C GLY A 255 -21.01 -12.70 13.13
N LYS A 256 -21.96 -13.37 13.78
CA LYS A 256 -22.26 -14.80 13.56
C LYS A 256 -22.70 -15.08 12.11
N GLU A 257 -23.57 -14.23 11.55
CA GLU A 257 -24.10 -14.41 10.20
C GLU A 257 -23.01 -14.22 9.13
N GLY A 258 -22.07 -13.29 9.34
CA GLY A 258 -20.88 -13.16 8.48
C GLY A 258 -20.01 -14.41 8.56
N GLY A 259 -19.78 -14.92 9.75
CA GLY A 259 -19.07 -16.19 9.97
C GLY A 259 -19.71 -17.36 9.21
N PHE A 260 -21.03 -17.48 9.24
CA PHE A 260 -21.77 -18.52 8.50
C PHE A 260 -21.60 -18.34 6.99
N ALA A 261 -21.67 -17.10 6.49
CA ALA A 261 -21.46 -16.82 5.07
C ALA A 261 -20.05 -17.25 4.60
N PHE A 262 -19.01 -16.96 5.38
CA PHE A 262 -17.65 -17.42 5.09
C PHE A 262 -17.50 -18.94 5.21
N ALA A 263 -18.08 -19.56 6.22
CA ALA A 263 -18.07 -21.03 6.37
C ALA A 263 -18.74 -21.74 5.18
N ASP A 264 -19.76 -21.13 4.57
CA ASP A 264 -20.33 -21.62 3.32
C ASP A 264 -19.42 -21.34 2.13
N ALA A 265 -18.92 -20.11 2.01
CA ALA A 265 -18.09 -19.68 0.87
C ALA A 265 -16.83 -20.52 0.67
N ILE A 266 -16.12 -20.84 1.74
CA ILE A 266 -14.86 -21.62 1.67
C ILE A 266 -15.04 -23.04 1.12
N LYS A 267 -16.25 -23.58 1.14
CA LYS A 267 -16.56 -24.91 0.55
C LYS A 267 -16.43 -24.90 -0.96
N TYR A 268 -16.68 -23.76 -1.58
CA TYR A 268 -16.70 -23.56 -3.03
C TYR A 268 -15.43 -22.90 -3.55
N SER A 269 -14.70 -22.17 -2.71
CA SER A 269 -13.47 -21.50 -3.10
C SER A 269 -12.40 -22.50 -3.56
N SER A 270 -11.82 -22.23 -4.72
CA SER A 270 -10.71 -23.00 -5.28
C SER A 270 -9.33 -22.40 -4.96
N SER A 271 -9.28 -21.12 -4.57
CA SER A 271 -8.03 -20.37 -4.42
C SER A 271 -7.69 -19.99 -2.97
N LEU A 272 -8.69 -19.77 -2.11
CA LEU A 272 -8.46 -19.26 -0.76
C LEU A 272 -7.75 -20.29 0.12
N ALA A 273 -6.55 -19.94 0.60
CA ALA A 273 -5.74 -20.74 1.51
C ALA A 273 -5.69 -20.15 2.93
N VAL A 274 -5.73 -18.82 3.06
CA VAL A 274 -5.66 -18.10 4.33
C VAL A 274 -6.90 -17.23 4.51
N LEU A 275 -7.65 -17.49 5.58
CA LEU A 275 -8.78 -16.67 6.00
C LEU A 275 -8.60 -16.32 7.48
N ASP A 276 -8.45 -15.04 7.79
CA ASP A 276 -8.37 -14.55 9.16
C ASP A 276 -9.65 -13.76 9.52
N LEU A 277 -10.43 -14.30 10.44
CA LEU A 277 -11.66 -13.68 10.93
C LEU A 277 -11.61 -13.40 12.45
N ARG A 278 -10.44 -13.31 13.05
CA ARG A 278 -10.28 -13.08 14.49
C ARG A 278 -11.02 -11.81 14.93
N GLY A 279 -11.54 -11.80 16.17
CA GLY A 279 -12.17 -10.61 16.76
C GLY A 279 -13.49 -10.18 16.10
N ASN A 280 -14.24 -11.11 15.51
CA ASN A 280 -15.48 -10.82 14.77
C ASN A 280 -16.79 -11.33 15.44
N ASP A 281 -16.75 -11.78 16.69
CA ASP A 281 -17.91 -12.27 17.44
C ASP A 281 -18.72 -13.35 16.68
N LEU A 282 -18.02 -14.33 16.12
CA LEU A 282 -18.61 -15.35 15.26
C LEU A 282 -19.53 -16.34 16.03
N GLY A 283 -19.46 -16.36 17.34
CA GLY A 283 -20.11 -17.35 18.21
C GLY A 283 -19.54 -18.76 18.04
N ASP A 284 -19.84 -19.64 18.99
CA ASP A 284 -19.30 -21.02 18.99
C ASP A 284 -19.70 -21.81 17.74
N ASP A 285 -20.95 -21.65 17.27
CA ASP A 285 -21.44 -22.31 16.05
C ASP A 285 -20.70 -21.84 14.79
N GLY A 286 -20.38 -20.52 14.68
CA GLY A 286 -19.63 -19.96 13.56
C GLY A 286 -18.21 -20.49 13.51
N VAL A 287 -17.53 -20.51 14.66
CA VAL A 287 -16.18 -21.07 14.79
C VAL A 287 -16.18 -22.57 14.43
N ALA A 288 -17.11 -23.35 14.99
CA ALA A 288 -17.19 -24.78 14.71
C ALA A 288 -17.43 -25.12 13.22
N LEU A 289 -18.13 -24.24 12.48
CA LEU A 289 -18.33 -24.45 11.04
C LEU A 289 -17.06 -24.15 10.21
N LEU A 290 -16.26 -23.16 10.63
CA LEU A 290 -14.99 -22.81 9.97
C LEU A 290 -13.90 -23.86 10.20
N GLU A 291 -13.91 -24.51 11.35
CA GLU A 291 -12.96 -25.57 11.72
C GLU A 291 -13.21 -26.91 11.03
N LYS A 292 -14.38 -27.12 10.42
CA LYS A 292 -14.66 -28.39 9.73
C LYS A 292 -13.76 -28.55 8.51
N PRO A 293 -13.03 -29.68 8.38
CA PRO A 293 -12.13 -29.92 7.26
C PRO A 293 -12.91 -29.89 5.94
N LYS A 294 -12.35 -29.27 4.90
CA LYS A 294 -12.89 -29.29 3.53
C LYS A 294 -13.12 -30.77 3.12
N LYS A 295 -14.36 -31.17 2.84
CA LYS A 295 -14.61 -32.49 2.26
C LYS A 295 -13.85 -32.58 0.94
N LYS A 296 -12.86 -33.46 0.84
CA LYS A 296 -12.19 -33.76 -0.44
C LYS A 296 -13.27 -34.11 -1.46
N LYS A 297 -13.41 -33.33 -2.55
CA LYS A 297 -14.22 -33.72 -3.69
C LYS A 297 -13.74 -35.10 -4.13
N LYS A 298 -14.56 -36.17 -3.97
CA LYS A 298 -14.31 -37.44 -4.65
C LYS A 298 -14.24 -37.11 -6.14
N LYS A 299 -13.10 -37.33 -6.75
CA LYS A 299 -13.02 -37.42 -8.22
C LYS A 299 -13.91 -38.61 -8.60
N GLU A 300 -15.10 -38.31 -9.13
CA GLU A 300 -15.83 -39.32 -9.88
C GLU A 300 -14.95 -39.73 -11.07
N LYS A 301 -14.68 -41.05 -11.16
CA LYS A 301 -13.92 -41.66 -12.24
C LYS A 301 -14.77 -41.76 -13.48
#